data_dc975d37e2fb6c0494d68d14df84a420
#
_entry.id   dc975d37e2fb6c0494d68d14df84a420
#
_cell.length_a   1.000
_cell.length_b   1.000
_cell.length_c   1.000
_cell.angle_alpha   90.00
_cell.angle_beta   90.00
_cell.angle_gamma   90.00
#
_symmetry.space_group_name_H-M   'P 1'
#
loop_
_entity.id
_entity.type
_entity.pdbx_description
1 polymer ?
#
loop_
_entity_poly.entity_id
_entity_poly.type
_entity_poly.pdbx_seq_one_letter_code
_entity_poly.pdbx_strand_id
1 'polypeptide(L)'
;MGGSGSRRSGEDMVVRVLALISISVLVLGGLFLLLRPAPPDTSPGERSFDLEIRDNGMSPEEISVHKGDQVTLNITADHPVEIHVHGYDLEEEVEPDKDTEISFEAELTGRFPMEDHDTEAELGVLVVEPR
;
A
#
# COMPACT_ATOMS: atom_id res chain seq x y z
N MET A 1 -6.90 -60.83 48.55
CA MET A 1 -6.14 -60.90 47.29
C MET A 1 -7.09 -60.48 46.19
N GLY A 2 -6.93 -59.50 45.48
CA GLY A 2 -6.05 -58.48 45.07
C GLY A 2 -6.77 -57.72 43.98
N GLY A 3 -7.09 -56.49 44.16
CA GLY A 3 -7.73 -55.62 43.18
C GLY A 3 -6.87 -54.41 42.92
N SER A 4 -5.75 -54.58 42.18
CA SER A 4 -4.83 -53.50 41.92
C SER A 4 -4.56 -53.26 40.42
N GLY A 5 -5.40 -53.71 39.54
CA GLY A 5 -5.17 -53.62 38.09
C GLY A 5 -5.91 -52.53 37.31
N SER A 6 -6.96 -51.93 37.88
CA SER A 6 -7.90 -51.11 37.10
C SER A 6 -7.55 -49.60 37.03
N ARG A 7 -6.76 -49.07 37.95
CA ARG A 7 -6.48 -47.63 38.02
C ARG A 7 -5.39 -47.20 37.02
N ARG A 8 -4.37 -48.00 36.76
CA ARG A 8 -3.27 -47.68 35.85
C ARG A 8 -3.71 -47.53 34.40
N SER A 9 -4.69 -48.35 33.96
CA SER A 9 -5.18 -48.24 32.58
C SER A 9 -5.90 -46.95 32.24
N GLY A 10 -6.62 -46.37 33.22
CA GLY A 10 -7.31 -45.09 33.06
C GLY A 10 -6.37 -43.89 33.03
N GLU A 11 -5.35 -43.93 33.88
CA GLU A 11 -4.32 -42.87 33.94
C GLU A 11 -3.48 -42.83 32.65
N ASP A 12 -3.08 -43.98 32.12
CA ASP A 12 -2.34 -44.09 30.85
C ASP A 12 -3.18 -43.60 29.67
N MET A 13 -4.46 -43.84 29.64
CA MET A 13 -5.37 -43.35 28.61
C MET A 13 -5.51 -41.83 28.64
N VAL A 14 -5.69 -41.27 29.83
CA VAL A 14 -5.80 -39.81 30.01
C VAL A 14 -4.51 -39.12 29.59
N VAL A 15 -3.33 -39.65 29.97
CA VAL A 15 -2.04 -39.07 29.60
C VAL A 15 -1.87 -39.13 28.07
N ARG A 16 -2.23 -40.24 27.41
CA ARG A 16 -2.17 -40.33 25.93
C ARG A 16 -3.09 -39.34 25.24
N VAL A 17 -4.32 -39.16 25.73
CA VAL A 17 -5.27 -38.20 25.16
C VAL A 17 -4.76 -36.78 25.32
N LEU A 18 -4.24 -36.42 26.47
CA LEU A 18 -3.67 -35.09 26.72
C LEU A 18 -2.43 -34.84 25.84
N ALA A 19 -1.58 -35.84 25.67
CA ALA A 19 -0.40 -35.74 24.78
C ALA A 19 -0.83 -35.51 23.32
N LEU A 20 -1.85 -36.23 22.83
CA LEU A 20 -2.35 -36.05 21.46
C LEU A 20 -2.98 -34.68 21.26
N ILE A 21 -3.74 -34.17 22.25
CA ILE A 21 -4.31 -32.83 22.21
C ILE A 21 -3.19 -31.78 22.17
N SER A 22 -2.17 -31.92 23.01
CA SER A 22 -1.03 -31.00 23.04
C SER A 22 -0.28 -30.96 21.71
N ILE A 23 -0.03 -32.12 21.10
CA ILE A 23 0.62 -32.21 19.79
C ILE A 23 -0.27 -31.55 18.71
N SER A 24 -1.58 -31.81 18.75
CA SER A 24 -2.52 -31.21 17.79
C SER A 24 -2.55 -29.69 17.88
N VAL A 25 -2.56 -29.13 19.08
CA VAL A 25 -2.51 -27.67 19.32
C VAL A 25 -1.19 -27.08 18.79
N LEU A 26 -0.07 -27.76 19.05
CA LEU A 26 1.23 -27.29 18.53
C LEU A 26 1.32 -27.34 17.00
N VAL A 27 0.80 -28.38 16.38
CA VAL A 27 0.77 -28.51 14.91
C VAL A 27 -0.16 -27.48 14.29
N LEU A 28 -1.36 -27.30 14.81
CA LEU A 28 -2.31 -26.30 14.31
C LEU A 28 -1.82 -24.88 14.56
N GLY A 29 -1.23 -24.61 15.72
CA GLY A 29 -0.62 -23.31 16.03
C GLY A 29 0.57 -23.01 15.15
N GLY A 30 1.45 -23.99 14.92
CA GLY A 30 2.58 -23.86 13.99
C GLY A 30 2.13 -23.64 12.56
N LEU A 31 1.14 -24.40 12.09
CA LEU A 31 0.55 -24.22 10.77
C LEU A 31 -0.10 -22.84 10.59
N PHE A 32 -0.81 -22.36 11.61
CA PHE A 32 -1.39 -21.02 11.61
C PHE A 32 -0.34 -19.93 11.49
N LEU A 33 0.79 -20.07 12.20
CA LEU A 33 1.91 -19.12 12.10
C LEU A 33 2.57 -19.13 10.73
N LEU A 34 2.70 -20.30 10.09
CA LEU A 34 3.27 -20.44 8.75
C LEU A 34 2.35 -19.90 7.65
N LEU A 35 1.03 -19.95 7.85
CA LEU A 35 0.03 -19.48 6.90
C LEU A 35 -0.41 -18.02 7.16
N ARG A 36 0.17 -17.37 8.17
CA ARG A 36 -0.11 -15.94 8.39
C ARG A 36 0.34 -15.14 7.17
N PRO A 37 -0.56 -14.36 6.55
CA PRO A 37 -0.14 -13.39 5.55
C PRO A 37 0.87 -12.43 6.21
N ALA A 38 1.93 -12.08 5.49
CA ALA A 38 2.83 -11.04 5.94
C ALA A 38 2.03 -9.75 6.16
N PRO A 39 2.32 -8.98 7.23
CA PRO A 39 1.73 -7.66 7.36
C PRO A 39 2.06 -6.86 6.09
N PRO A 40 1.14 -5.99 5.63
CA PRO A 40 1.43 -5.11 4.51
C PRO A 40 2.69 -4.30 4.83
N ASP A 41 3.56 -4.16 3.85
CA ASP A 41 4.74 -3.30 3.97
C ASP A 41 4.25 -1.85 4.01
N THR A 42 4.33 -1.25 5.19
CA THR A 42 3.94 0.15 5.43
C THR A 42 5.15 1.08 5.42
N SER A 43 6.33 0.60 5.01
CA SER A 43 7.51 1.46 4.87
C SER A 43 7.31 2.45 3.72
N PRO A 44 7.84 3.70 3.85
CA PRO A 44 7.91 4.62 2.72
C PRO A 44 8.61 3.96 1.53
N GLY A 45 8.03 4.11 0.35
CA GLY A 45 8.54 3.54 -0.88
C GLY A 45 8.71 4.58 -1.99
N GLU A 46 9.41 4.18 -3.05
CA GLU A 46 9.46 4.96 -4.28
C GLU A 46 8.25 4.62 -5.14
N ARG A 47 7.57 5.65 -5.65
CA ARG A 47 6.40 5.54 -6.52
C ARG A 47 6.63 6.39 -7.77
N SER A 48 6.57 5.77 -8.93
CA SER A 48 6.70 6.46 -10.21
C SER A 48 5.43 6.28 -11.03
N PHE A 49 4.96 7.37 -11.63
CA PHE A 49 3.76 7.40 -12.46
C PHE A 49 4.07 8.11 -13.77
N ASP A 50 3.60 7.52 -14.87
CA ASP A 50 3.63 8.15 -16.18
C ASP A 50 2.26 8.82 -16.39
N LEU A 51 2.26 10.13 -16.59
CA LEU A 51 1.08 10.96 -16.76
C LEU A 51 1.06 11.53 -18.17
N GLU A 52 -0.07 11.39 -18.84
CA GLU A 52 -0.29 11.98 -20.16
C GLU A 52 -1.38 13.04 -20.08
N ILE A 53 -1.05 14.28 -20.46
CA ILE A 53 -2.01 15.40 -20.51
C ILE A 53 -2.44 15.57 -21.95
N ARG A 54 -3.74 15.44 -22.18
CA ARG A 54 -4.37 15.65 -23.49
C ARG A 54 -5.68 16.42 -23.34
N ASP A 55 -5.91 17.33 -24.28
CA ASP A 55 -7.04 18.24 -24.24
C ASP A 55 -7.07 19.03 -22.91
N ASN A 56 -7.90 18.80 -21.99
CA ASN A 56 -7.92 19.41 -20.67
C ASN A 56 -8.05 18.34 -19.58
N GLY A 57 -7.38 17.22 -19.74
CA GLY A 57 -7.42 16.12 -18.79
C GLY A 57 -6.10 15.37 -18.69
N MET A 58 -5.94 14.61 -17.63
CA MET A 58 -4.77 13.79 -17.35
C MET A 58 -5.14 12.30 -17.34
N SER A 59 -4.23 11.48 -17.81
CA SER A 59 -4.39 10.03 -17.73
C SER A 59 -3.15 9.40 -17.06
N PRO A 60 -3.30 8.63 -15.97
CA PRO A 60 -4.56 8.40 -15.23
C PRO A 60 -5.08 9.68 -14.57
N GLU A 61 -6.39 9.82 -14.43
CA GLU A 61 -7.06 10.98 -13.83
C GLU A 61 -6.83 11.08 -12.32
N GLU A 62 -6.59 9.95 -11.66
CA GLU A 62 -6.28 9.89 -10.24
C GLU A 62 -5.06 9.00 -10.00
N ILE A 63 -4.12 9.47 -9.18
CA ILE A 63 -3.01 8.68 -8.66
C ILE A 63 -3.10 8.61 -7.14
N SER A 64 -2.79 7.43 -6.57
CA SER A 64 -2.84 7.21 -5.12
C SER A 64 -1.50 6.72 -4.60
N VAL A 65 -1.04 7.35 -3.53
CA VAL A 65 0.20 7.04 -2.82
C VAL A 65 -0.04 7.08 -1.31
N HIS A 66 0.94 6.69 -0.53
CA HIS A 66 0.86 6.78 0.93
C HIS A 66 1.79 7.86 1.47
N LYS A 67 1.41 8.42 2.61
CA LYS A 67 2.24 9.41 3.31
C LYS A 67 3.68 8.90 3.50
N GLY A 68 4.65 9.74 3.14
CA GLY A 68 6.07 9.46 3.21
C GLY A 68 6.65 8.78 1.96
N ASP A 69 5.83 8.43 0.95
CA ASP A 69 6.34 7.93 -0.32
C ASP A 69 7.14 9.02 -1.05
N GLN A 70 8.23 8.60 -1.70
CA GLN A 70 8.93 9.39 -2.69
C GLN A 70 8.22 9.21 -4.02
N VAL A 71 7.64 10.28 -4.52
CA VAL A 71 6.83 10.27 -5.73
C VAL A 71 7.60 10.89 -6.88
N THR A 72 7.60 10.21 -8.02
CA THR A 72 8.12 10.73 -9.29
C THR A 72 6.99 10.70 -10.31
N LEU A 73 6.70 11.85 -10.90
CA LEU A 73 5.74 12.02 -11.97
C LEU A 73 6.51 12.28 -13.28
N ASN A 74 6.38 11.38 -14.24
CA ASN A 74 6.87 11.56 -15.61
C ASN A 74 5.71 12.07 -16.44
N ILE A 75 5.77 13.32 -16.87
CA ILE A 75 4.63 14.00 -17.49
C ILE A 75 4.93 14.29 -18.95
N THR A 76 3.99 13.93 -19.82
CA THR A 76 3.95 14.32 -21.23
C THR A 76 2.67 15.07 -21.53
N ALA A 77 2.74 16.04 -22.45
CA ALA A 77 1.57 16.82 -22.86
C ALA A 77 1.52 16.98 -24.39
N ASP A 78 0.33 17.14 -24.95
CA ASP A 78 0.12 17.44 -26.39
C ASP A 78 0.11 18.95 -26.70
N HIS A 79 0.14 19.78 -25.67
CA HIS A 79 0.20 21.24 -25.73
C HIS A 79 0.99 21.78 -24.54
N PRO A 80 1.47 23.04 -24.55
CA PRO A 80 2.12 23.65 -23.39
C PRO A 80 1.14 23.71 -22.21
N VAL A 81 1.58 23.25 -21.03
CA VAL A 81 0.79 23.26 -19.78
C VAL A 81 1.70 23.63 -18.63
N GLU A 82 1.29 24.54 -17.78
CA GLU A 82 1.92 24.75 -16.48
C GLU A 82 1.13 24.00 -15.41
N ILE A 83 1.65 22.82 -15.03
CA ILE A 83 1.01 22.00 -14.01
C ILE A 83 1.28 22.54 -12.61
N HIS A 84 0.20 22.69 -11.82
CA HIS A 84 0.26 23.07 -10.41
C HIS A 84 -0.33 21.96 -9.55
N VAL A 85 0.48 21.42 -8.62
CA VAL A 85 0.04 20.42 -7.64
C VAL A 85 -0.33 21.12 -6.34
N HIS A 86 -1.62 21.29 -6.10
CA HIS A 86 -2.12 21.95 -4.90
C HIS A 86 -1.63 21.30 -3.61
N GLY A 87 -1.39 22.09 -2.57
CA GLY A 87 -0.95 21.61 -1.27
C GLY A 87 0.53 21.30 -1.16
N TYR A 88 1.19 21.00 -2.28
CA TYR A 88 2.64 20.78 -2.35
C TYR A 88 3.40 22.00 -2.91
N ASP A 89 2.66 22.99 -3.44
CA ASP A 89 3.21 24.22 -4.00
C ASP A 89 4.25 23.94 -5.10
N LEU A 90 3.98 22.90 -5.91
CA LEU A 90 4.80 22.48 -7.02
C LEU A 90 4.21 23.00 -8.32
N GLU A 91 5.01 23.75 -9.06
CA GLU A 91 4.67 24.28 -10.38
C GLU A 91 5.76 23.87 -11.37
N GLU A 92 5.36 23.34 -12.53
CA GLU A 92 6.30 22.93 -13.56
C GLU A 92 5.70 23.14 -14.95
N GLU A 93 6.51 23.70 -15.87
CA GLU A 93 6.13 23.89 -17.26
C GLU A 93 6.40 22.60 -18.06
N VAL A 94 5.35 22.06 -18.66
CA VAL A 94 5.40 20.88 -19.52
C VAL A 94 5.27 21.32 -20.96
N GLU A 95 6.36 21.20 -21.72
CA GLU A 95 6.35 21.48 -23.15
C GLU A 95 5.88 20.25 -23.95
N PRO A 96 5.14 20.46 -25.07
CA PRO A 96 4.71 19.35 -25.90
C PRO A 96 5.89 18.54 -26.45
N ASP A 97 5.69 17.23 -26.57
CA ASP A 97 6.68 16.27 -27.06
C ASP A 97 7.98 16.19 -26.25
N LYS A 98 7.96 16.67 -24.99
CA LYS A 98 9.05 16.53 -24.04
C LYS A 98 8.58 15.81 -22.77
N ASP A 99 9.45 14.95 -22.24
CA ASP A 99 9.26 14.33 -20.94
C ASP A 99 9.68 15.33 -19.86
N THR A 100 8.77 15.63 -18.94
CA THR A 100 9.02 16.47 -17.76
C THR A 100 8.89 15.64 -16.51
N GLU A 101 9.87 15.72 -15.61
CA GLU A 101 9.90 14.95 -14.36
C GLU A 101 9.72 15.88 -13.15
N ILE A 102 8.77 15.53 -12.29
CA ILE A 102 8.56 16.15 -10.97
C ILE A 102 8.77 15.10 -9.90
N SER A 103 9.62 15.39 -8.91
CA SER A 103 9.86 14.48 -7.79
C SER A 103 9.65 15.20 -6.45
N PHE A 104 8.91 14.56 -5.53
CA PHE A 104 8.61 15.10 -4.20
C PHE A 104 8.32 13.98 -3.20
N GLU A 105 8.35 14.33 -1.92
CA GLU A 105 7.89 13.46 -0.83
C GLU A 105 6.42 13.76 -0.52
N ALA A 106 5.58 12.71 -0.42
CA ALA A 106 4.17 12.80 -0.09
C ALA A 106 3.95 13.04 1.42
N GLU A 107 4.29 14.22 1.93
CA GLU A 107 4.27 14.54 3.36
C GLU A 107 2.87 14.80 3.94
N LEU A 108 1.95 15.29 3.10
CA LEU A 108 0.60 15.69 3.49
C LEU A 108 -0.41 14.64 3.05
N THR A 109 -1.31 14.24 3.95
CA THR A 109 -2.44 13.36 3.60
C THR A 109 -3.63 14.15 3.10
N GLY A 110 -4.33 13.65 2.09
CA GLY A 110 -5.52 14.29 1.53
C GLY A 110 -5.69 14.05 0.04
N ARG A 111 -6.56 14.85 -0.55
CA ARG A 111 -6.78 14.91 -2.00
C ARG A 111 -6.30 16.27 -2.49
N PHE A 112 -5.41 16.26 -3.43
CA PHE A 112 -4.74 17.44 -3.94
C PHE A 112 -5.01 17.55 -5.45
N PRO A 113 -5.82 18.52 -5.90
CA PRO A 113 -6.02 18.78 -7.31
C PRO A 113 -4.69 19.09 -8.01
N MET A 114 -4.54 18.60 -9.22
CA MET A 114 -3.51 19.00 -10.16
C MET A 114 -4.20 19.79 -11.26
N GLU A 115 -3.79 21.03 -11.44
CA GLU A 115 -4.45 21.99 -12.33
C GLU A 115 -3.47 22.52 -13.36
N ASP A 116 -4.01 22.94 -14.50
CA ASP A 116 -3.32 23.81 -15.42
C ASP A 116 -3.40 25.25 -14.88
N HIS A 117 -2.26 25.81 -14.52
CA HIS A 117 -2.19 27.14 -13.88
C HIS A 117 -2.75 28.25 -14.76
N ASP A 118 -2.54 28.17 -16.09
CA ASP A 118 -2.99 29.22 -17.01
C ASP A 118 -4.50 29.24 -17.21
N THR A 119 -5.13 28.09 -17.20
CA THR A 119 -6.56 27.93 -17.49
C THR A 119 -7.42 27.67 -16.24
N GLU A 120 -6.78 27.41 -15.09
CA GLU A 120 -7.42 26.96 -13.84
C GLU A 120 -8.27 25.69 -14.02
N ALA A 121 -7.94 24.89 -15.05
CA ALA A 121 -8.64 23.64 -15.31
C ALA A 121 -8.04 22.51 -14.47
N GLU A 122 -8.90 21.78 -13.73
CA GLU A 122 -8.48 20.57 -13.04
C GLU A 122 -8.16 19.47 -14.06
N LEU A 123 -6.91 19.01 -14.06
CA LEU A 123 -6.41 17.95 -14.93
C LEU A 123 -6.62 16.58 -14.30
N GLY A 124 -6.37 16.48 -13.00
CA GLY A 124 -6.47 15.25 -12.24
C GLY A 124 -6.23 15.45 -10.75
N VAL A 125 -6.10 14.35 -10.01
CA VAL A 125 -6.01 14.38 -8.55
C VAL A 125 -4.92 13.46 -8.02
N LEU A 126 -4.10 14.01 -7.12
CA LEU A 126 -3.20 13.23 -6.27
C LEU A 126 -3.91 12.91 -4.95
N VAL A 127 -4.01 11.61 -4.62
CA VAL A 127 -4.53 11.13 -3.34
C VAL A 127 -3.38 10.61 -2.50
N VAL A 128 -3.21 11.16 -1.30
CA VAL A 128 -2.22 10.69 -0.33
C VAL A 128 -2.93 10.10 0.87
N GLU A 129 -2.83 8.78 1.00
CA GLU A 129 -3.46 8.02 2.07
C GLU A 129 -2.56 7.98 3.32
N PRO A 130 -3.14 7.96 4.53
CA PRO A 130 -2.37 7.70 5.74
C PRO A 130 -1.79 6.29 5.73
N ARG A 131 -0.66 6.11 6.42
CA ARG A 131 -0.06 4.79 6.67
C ARG A 131 -0.58 4.17 7.95
#